data_cc81139b5671ce91223e3784086465b9
#
_entry.id   cc81139b5671ce91223e3784086465b9
#
_cell.length_a   1.000
_cell.length_b   1.000
_cell.length_c   1.000
_cell.angle_alpha   90.00
_cell.angle_beta   90.00
_cell.angle_gamma   90.00
#
_symmetry.space_group_name_H-M   'P 1'
#
loop_
_entity.id
_entity.type
_entity.pdbx_description
1 polymer ?
#
loop_
_entity_poly.entity_id
_entity_poly.type
_entity_poly.pdbx_seq_one_letter_code
_entity_poly.pdbx_strand_id
1 'polypeptide(L)'
;MPFKKKNQGGITALSVILIIAMLAFTFRTYYLNADNKEFDSKNDGATQVLRTVIKAPRGEILDRYGRQIAVNRDGYNIVFNKAYVKDNLNDVILTLVNLLEQADTQWNDELPISKTEPYTFTEDGDTDQLIKKLKLAHYATPQNCIDEMVEKYKLENYSGDALRKIMGVRYSMDIKDFSVSYPYTFAEDIPSELMLKISESAFLLSGVTVEVVPFRQYTDTSLAVNLIGSVGPIFKEEWEEYRKKGYSYNDKVGKSGIEAWGEEYLRGTDGEMTYRLDKDGNIISKEVTVEPKAGKTIMLTLDKNMQKIAQNSLEATVRELQSKGGTARAGSAVVVDIKNGGVLTAANYPTYDSATLGENYTALSQSPDKPLTDRAFQGVYPIGSTIKPIVAIAAMDNGLDTTDEDSFCSKRYTLLYGISPK
;
A
#
# COMPACT_ATOMS: atom_id res chain seq x y z
N MET A 1 -9.22 27.93 81.82
CA MET A 1 -8.97 29.04 80.82
C MET A 1 -9.47 28.60 79.50
N PRO A 2 -10.47 29.21 78.88
CA PRO A 2 -10.97 28.78 77.55
C PRO A 2 -10.13 29.44 76.49
N PHE A 3 -9.61 28.61 75.56
CA PHE A 3 -8.88 29.06 74.33
C PHE A 3 -9.82 29.83 73.39
N LYS A 4 -9.46 31.06 73.08
CA LYS A 4 -10.21 31.99 72.24
C LYS A 4 -10.34 31.45 70.81
N LYS A 5 -11.55 31.11 70.36
CA LYS A 5 -12.00 30.88 69.00
C LYS A 5 -11.98 32.20 68.18
N LYS A 6 -10.80 32.70 67.74
CA LYS A 6 -10.78 34.02 67.07
C LYS A 6 -9.95 34.12 65.81
N ASN A 7 -9.73 33.05 65.05
CA ASN A 7 -9.05 33.19 63.72
C ASN A 7 -9.51 32.22 62.65
N GLN A 8 -10.58 31.44 62.82
CA GLN A 8 -11.05 30.53 61.75
C GLN A 8 -11.65 31.28 60.54
N GLY A 9 -12.29 32.46 60.76
CA GLY A 9 -12.84 33.26 59.66
C GLY A 9 -11.79 33.90 58.76
N GLY A 10 -10.64 34.28 59.35
CA GLY A 10 -9.54 34.87 58.58
C GLY A 10 -8.79 33.85 57.71
N ILE A 11 -8.65 32.60 58.22
CA ILE A 11 -7.98 31.53 57.47
C ILE A 11 -8.87 31.05 56.31
N THR A 12 -10.19 30.91 56.53
CA THR A 12 -11.12 30.56 55.46
C THR A 12 -11.21 31.65 54.39
N ALA A 13 -11.22 32.93 54.74
CA ALA A 13 -11.20 34.03 53.80
C ALA A 13 -9.90 34.05 52.97
N LEU A 14 -8.75 33.80 53.60
CA LEU A 14 -7.46 33.73 52.92
C LEU A 14 -7.39 32.54 51.94
N SER A 15 -7.92 31.37 52.34
CA SER A 15 -7.99 30.18 51.49
C SER A 15 -8.88 30.39 50.26
N VAL A 16 -10.01 31.06 50.41
CA VAL A 16 -10.93 31.39 49.29
C VAL A 16 -10.26 32.38 48.33
N ILE A 17 -9.56 33.41 48.84
CA ILE A 17 -8.82 34.36 48.02
C ILE A 17 -7.71 33.64 47.22
N LEU A 18 -7.00 32.69 47.85
CA LEU A 18 -5.92 31.95 47.24
C LEU A 18 -6.45 31.02 46.14
N ILE A 19 -7.59 30.36 46.33
CA ILE A 19 -8.26 29.54 45.33
C ILE A 19 -8.76 30.40 44.16
N ILE A 20 -9.34 31.55 44.39
CA ILE A 20 -9.76 32.46 43.31
C ILE A 20 -8.55 32.98 42.53
N ALA A 21 -7.44 33.33 43.21
CA ALA A 21 -6.22 33.76 42.55
C ALA A 21 -5.60 32.64 41.70
N MET A 22 -5.65 31.38 42.20
CA MET A 22 -5.15 30.22 41.46
C MET A 22 -6.02 29.90 40.23
N LEU A 23 -7.36 30.00 40.36
CA LEU A 23 -8.29 29.86 39.25
C LEU A 23 -8.11 30.99 38.21
N ALA A 24 -7.92 32.22 38.65
CA ALA A 24 -7.65 33.35 37.75
C ALA A 24 -6.30 33.18 37.01
N PHE A 25 -5.30 32.65 37.73
CA PHE A 25 -3.98 32.37 37.12
C PHE A 25 -4.05 31.22 36.14
N THR A 26 -4.74 30.12 36.42
CA THR A 26 -4.95 29.01 35.48
C THR A 26 -5.79 29.42 34.29
N PHE A 27 -6.83 30.23 34.47
CA PHE A 27 -7.63 30.79 33.39
C PHE A 27 -6.81 31.73 32.51
N ARG A 28 -5.99 32.59 33.13
CA ARG A 28 -5.09 33.49 32.40
C ARG A 28 -4.00 32.70 31.62
N THR A 29 -3.44 31.65 32.21
CA THR A 29 -2.45 30.77 31.51
C THR A 29 -3.10 30.01 30.37
N TYR A 30 -4.33 29.52 30.57
CA TYR A 30 -5.11 28.90 29.49
C TYR A 30 -5.41 29.90 28.35
N TYR A 31 -5.83 31.11 28.71
CA TYR A 31 -6.14 32.16 27.74
C TYR A 31 -4.88 32.61 26.98
N LEU A 32 -3.75 32.78 27.66
CA LEU A 32 -2.47 33.12 27.01
C LEU A 32 -1.93 31.99 26.13
N ASN A 33 -2.13 30.72 26.50
CA ASN A 33 -1.77 29.60 25.63
C ASN A 33 -2.74 29.40 24.46
N ALA A 34 -4.00 29.78 24.59
CA ALA A 34 -4.95 29.81 23.50
C ALA A 34 -4.69 30.99 22.53
N ASP A 35 -4.34 32.16 23.06
CA ASP A 35 -3.97 33.36 22.29
C ASP A 35 -2.60 33.22 21.61
N ASN A 36 -1.64 32.52 22.22
CA ASN A 36 -0.33 32.29 21.58
C ASN A 36 -0.43 31.48 20.27
N LYS A 37 -1.46 30.66 20.10
CA LYS A 37 -1.70 30.02 18.78
C LYS A 37 -2.17 31.02 17.71
N GLU A 38 -2.78 32.12 18.10
CA GLU A 38 -3.19 33.21 17.18
C GLU A 38 -2.14 34.34 17.13
N PHE A 39 -1.32 34.49 18.17
CA PHE A 39 -0.29 35.54 18.28
C PHE A 39 1.00 35.18 17.51
N ASP A 40 1.39 33.91 17.48
CA ASP A 40 2.49 33.43 16.62
C ASP A 40 2.16 33.58 15.13
N SER A 41 0.87 33.57 14.77
CA SER A 41 0.44 33.76 13.39
C SER A 41 0.41 35.23 12.91
N LYS A 42 0.45 36.19 13.84
CA LYS A 42 0.35 37.64 13.51
C LYS A 42 1.66 38.43 13.64
N ASN A 43 2.68 37.91 14.34
CA ASN A 43 3.91 38.65 14.62
C ASN A 43 5.17 38.17 13.87
N ASP A 44 5.21 36.94 13.39
CA ASP A 44 6.22 36.51 12.41
C ASP A 44 5.64 36.74 11.02
N GLY A 45 6.17 37.73 10.33
CA GLY A 45 5.67 38.19 9.04
C GLY A 45 5.32 37.05 8.08
N ALA A 46 4.02 36.72 7.99
CA ALA A 46 3.39 35.79 7.09
C ALA A 46 4.12 34.45 6.92
N THR A 47 4.35 33.71 8.01
CA THR A 47 4.86 32.36 7.98
C THR A 47 3.76 31.43 7.45
N GLN A 48 3.96 30.84 6.30
CA GLN A 48 3.06 29.77 5.82
C GLN A 48 3.36 28.51 6.60
N VAL A 49 2.31 27.80 7.01
CA VAL A 49 2.42 26.49 7.67
C VAL A 49 1.96 25.43 6.69
N LEU A 50 2.87 24.55 6.31
CA LEU A 50 2.57 23.38 5.48
C LEU A 50 2.62 22.13 6.33
N ARG A 51 1.59 21.30 6.23
CA ARG A 51 1.52 19.99 6.87
C ARG A 51 1.66 18.90 5.83
N THR A 52 2.55 17.95 6.07
CA THR A 52 2.75 16.77 5.24
C THR A 52 2.56 15.50 6.05
N VAL A 53 2.10 14.45 5.39
CA VAL A 53 1.90 13.14 6.01
C VAL A 53 3.22 12.40 6.08
N ILE A 54 3.54 11.84 7.25
CA ILE A 54 4.64 10.88 7.42
C ILE A 54 4.03 9.49 7.35
N LYS A 55 4.37 8.72 6.31
CA LYS A 55 3.82 7.37 6.16
C LYS A 55 4.30 6.44 7.26
N ALA A 56 3.34 5.72 7.87
CA ALA A 56 3.63 4.72 8.88
C ALA A 56 4.13 3.42 8.26
N PRO A 57 5.10 2.74 8.89
CA PRO A 57 5.47 1.39 8.47
C PRO A 57 4.29 0.43 8.66
N ARG A 58 4.11 -0.48 7.70
CA ARG A 58 3.13 -1.55 7.78
C ARG A 58 3.57 -2.61 8.80
N GLY A 59 2.66 -3.25 9.50
CA GLY A 59 2.96 -4.33 10.43
C GLY A 59 3.71 -5.48 9.74
N GLU A 60 4.61 -6.14 10.45
CA GLU A 60 5.36 -7.27 9.92
C GLU A 60 4.49 -8.53 9.85
N ILE A 61 4.82 -9.45 8.93
CA ILE A 61 4.27 -10.81 8.90
C ILE A 61 5.41 -11.76 9.21
N LEU A 62 5.22 -12.54 10.29
CA LEU A 62 6.20 -13.49 10.81
C LEU A 62 5.66 -14.91 10.72
N ASP A 63 6.55 -15.89 10.63
CA ASP A 63 6.20 -17.28 10.78
C ASP A 63 6.01 -17.67 12.26
N ARG A 64 5.67 -18.93 12.52
CA ARG A 64 5.44 -19.46 13.89
C ARG A 64 6.63 -19.35 14.85
N TYR A 65 7.82 -19.12 14.33
CA TYR A 65 9.07 -18.98 15.11
C TYR A 65 9.57 -17.53 15.15
N GLY A 66 8.79 -16.57 14.68
CA GLY A 66 9.18 -15.16 14.60
C GLY A 66 10.13 -14.83 13.45
N ARG A 67 10.32 -15.75 12.48
CA ARG A 67 11.14 -15.47 11.30
C ARG A 67 10.36 -14.59 10.32
N GLN A 68 10.99 -13.58 9.80
CA GLN A 68 10.39 -12.59 8.92
C GLN A 68 9.97 -13.20 7.57
N ILE A 69 8.73 -12.93 7.16
CA ILE A 69 8.18 -13.26 5.84
C ILE A 69 7.99 -11.95 5.06
N ALA A 70 7.34 -10.96 5.66
CA ALA A 70 7.16 -9.64 5.08
C ALA A 70 7.50 -8.55 6.11
N VAL A 71 8.35 -7.62 5.70
CA VAL A 71 8.90 -6.52 6.50
C VAL A 71 8.77 -5.20 5.74
N ASN A 72 9.30 -4.12 6.31
CA ASN A 72 9.45 -2.87 5.60
C ASN A 72 10.94 -2.54 5.47
N ARG A 73 11.30 -1.89 4.40
CA ARG A 73 12.58 -1.22 4.23
C ARG A 73 12.35 0.25 3.94
N ASP A 74 13.29 1.07 4.32
CA ASP A 74 13.28 2.47 3.90
C ASP A 74 13.62 2.59 2.42
N GLY A 75 12.88 3.43 1.73
CA GLY A 75 13.14 3.84 0.37
C GLY A 75 12.93 5.33 0.22
N TYR A 76 13.25 5.88 -0.92
CA TYR A 76 13.25 7.32 -1.16
C TYR A 76 12.33 7.66 -2.31
N ASN A 77 11.39 8.58 -2.07
CA ASN A 77 10.52 9.13 -3.11
C ASN A 77 10.94 10.55 -3.43
N ILE A 78 10.88 10.92 -4.70
CA ILE A 78 11.00 12.31 -5.13
C ILE A 78 9.59 12.89 -5.21
N VAL A 79 9.35 13.96 -4.49
CA VAL A 79 8.04 14.59 -4.37
C VAL A 79 8.11 16.07 -4.73
N PHE A 80 7.19 16.51 -5.59
CA PHE A 80 6.95 17.92 -5.85
C PHE A 80 5.94 18.49 -4.85
N ASN A 81 6.32 19.56 -4.17
CA ASN A 81 5.48 20.34 -3.29
C ASN A 81 5.13 21.68 -3.93
N LYS A 82 3.87 21.88 -4.31
CA LYS A 82 3.44 23.07 -5.05
C LYS A 82 3.70 24.39 -4.31
N ALA A 83 3.71 24.35 -2.97
CA ALA A 83 4.01 25.53 -2.16
C ALA A 83 5.42 26.10 -2.39
N TYR A 84 6.37 25.28 -2.84
CA TYR A 84 7.77 25.66 -3.06
C TYR A 84 8.16 25.75 -4.54
N VAL A 85 7.24 25.43 -5.45
CA VAL A 85 7.49 25.53 -6.89
C VAL A 85 7.52 26.99 -7.29
N LYS A 86 8.62 27.40 -7.94
CA LYS A 86 8.78 28.70 -8.58
C LYS A 86 8.30 28.65 -10.04
N ASP A 87 8.41 29.76 -10.75
CA ASP A 87 7.95 29.87 -12.16
C ASP A 87 8.71 28.99 -13.17
N ASN A 88 9.78 28.30 -12.73
CA ASN A 88 10.64 27.45 -13.54
C ASN A 88 10.28 25.94 -13.47
N LEU A 89 9.03 25.58 -13.18
CA LEU A 89 8.63 24.17 -12.98
C LEU A 89 9.04 23.24 -14.15
N ASN A 90 8.88 23.71 -15.39
CA ASN A 90 9.21 22.88 -16.57
C ASN A 90 10.72 22.59 -16.66
N ASP A 91 11.57 23.55 -16.32
CA ASP A 91 13.04 23.36 -16.29
C ASP A 91 13.46 22.42 -15.16
N VAL A 92 12.81 22.53 -14.00
CA VAL A 92 13.04 21.61 -12.87
C VAL A 92 12.65 20.18 -13.24
N ILE A 93 11.50 19.99 -13.90
CA ILE A 93 11.07 18.68 -14.40
C ILE A 93 12.11 18.11 -15.36
N LEU A 94 12.55 18.88 -16.34
CA LEU A 94 13.55 18.42 -17.33
C LEU A 94 14.87 18.07 -16.67
N THR A 95 15.32 18.87 -15.70
CA THR A 95 16.54 18.61 -14.94
C THR A 95 16.44 17.29 -14.17
N LEU A 96 15.31 17.05 -13.48
CA LEU A 96 15.09 15.81 -12.76
C LEU A 96 15.01 14.60 -13.69
N VAL A 97 14.29 14.70 -14.81
CA VAL A 97 14.20 13.64 -15.80
C VAL A 97 15.60 13.25 -16.28
N ASN A 98 16.44 14.23 -16.63
CA ASN A 98 17.81 13.97 -17.08
C ASN A 98 18.67 13.30 -15.98
N LEU A 99 18.49 13.65 -14.71
CA LEU A 99 19.19 13.01 -13.59
C LEU A 99 18.75 11.55 -13.42
N LEU A 100 17.45 11.26 -13.56
CA LEU A 100 16.90 9.91 -13.44
C LEU A 100 17.34 9.03 -14.60
N GLU A 101 17.36 9.56 -15.83
CA GLU A 101 17.86 8.83 -17.00
C GLU A 101 19.34 8.44 -16.87
N GLN A 102 20.18 9.33 -16.35
CA GLN A 102 21.59 9.02 -16.08
C GLN A 102 21.77 7.92 -15.05
N ALA A 103 20.79 7.73 -14.19
CA ALA A 103 20.76 6.69 -13.16
C ALA A 103 19.93 5.46 -13.53
N ASP A 104 19.48 5.35 -14.79
CA ASP A 104 18.57 4.29 -15.28
C ASP A 104 17.35 4.09 -14.38
N THR A 105 16.79 5.20 -13.88
CA THR A 105 15.67 5.21 -12.95
C THR A 105 14.44 5.78 -13.65
N GLN A 106 13.29 5.12 -13.44
CA GLN A 106 12.02 5.55 -14.03
C GLN A 106 11.33 6.62 -13.20
N TRP A 107 10.44 7.38 -13.83
CA TRP A 107 9.55 8.37 -13.19
C TRP A 107 8.11 8.13 -13.63
N ASN A 108 7.17 8.74 -12.92
CA ASN A 108 5.74 8.62 -13.21
C ASN A 108 5.38 9.45 -14.46
N ASP A 109 5.07 8.75 -15.54
CA ASP A 109 4.58 9.29 -16.81
C ASP A 109 3.33 8.50 -17.24
N GLU A 110 2.16 9.05 -16.95
CA GLU A 110 0.85 8.43 -17.23
C GLU A 110 0.22 8.98 -18.52
N LEU A 111 0.96 9.73 -19.36
CA LEU A 111 0.44 10.28 -20.60
C LEU A 111 0.22 9.16 -21.64
N PRO A 112 -1.03 8.92 -22.09
CA PRO A 112 -1.35 7.83 -23.02
C PRO A 112 -1.00 8.17 -24.49
N ILE A 113 0.20 8.72 -24.69
CA ILE A 113 0.79 9.02 -26.01
C ILE A 113 2.18 8.43 -26.08
N SER A 114 2.57 7.88 -27.23
CA SER A 114 3.91 7.29 -27.47
C SER A 114 5.03 8.26 -27.07
N LYS A 115 6.18 7.70 -26.69
CA LYS A 115 7.35 8.49 -26.28
C LYS A 115 8.10 9.13 -27.46
N THR A 116 7.93 8.59 -28.66
CA THR A 116 8.64 9.01 -29.88
C THR A 116 7.66 9.36 -31.00
N GLU A 117 8.07 10.24 -31.90
CA GLU A 117 7.34 10.55 -33.13
C GLU A 117 7.43 9.39 -34.16
N PRO A 118 6.37 9.15 -34.98
CA PRO A 118 5.09 9.85 -34.96
C PRO A 118 4.25 9.48 -33.72
N TYR A 119 3.65 10.50 -33.10
CA TYR A 119 2.87 10.30 -31.87
C TYR A 119 1.59 9.52 -32.14
N THR A 120 1.37 8.48 -31.34
CA THR A 120 0.18 7.61 -31.37
C THR A 120 -0.36 7.44 -29.95
N PHE A 121 -1.64 7.16 -29.83
CA PHE A 121 -2.18 6.74 -28.52
C PHE A 121 -1.66 5.35 -28.15
N THR A 122 -1.38 5.14 -26.85
CA THR A 122 -0.94 3.83 -26.34
C THR A 122 -2.16 2.96 -26.04
N GLU A 123 -2.01 1.64 -26.26
CA GLU A 123 -3.11 0.68 -26.07
C GLU A 123 -3.55 0.56 -24.60
N ASP A 124 -2.62 0.70 -23.65
CA ASP A 124 -2.86 0.54 -22.22
C ASP A 124 -3.28 1.85 -21.51
N GLY A 125 -3.35 2.98 -22.22
CA GLY A 125 -3.59 4.29 -21.65
C GLY A 125 -5.05 4.74 -21.71
N ASP A 126 -5.52 5.50 -20.71
CA ASP A 126 -6.86 6.10 -20.69
C ASP A 126 -6.91 7.37 -21.57
N THR A 127 -7.06 7.16 -22.88
CA THR A 127 -7.16 8.24 -23.88
C THR A 127 -8.43 9.08 -23.71
N ASP A 128 -9.52 8.50 -23.25
CA ASP A 128 -10.77 9.22 -22.99
C ASP A 128 -10.61 10.22 -21.84
N GLN A 129 -9.87 9.81 -20.79
CA GLN A 129 -9.52 10.71 -19.69
C GLN A 129 -8.65 11.88 -20.17
N LEU A 130 -7.65 11.63 -21.02
CA LEU A 130 -6.80 12.68 -21.61
C LEU A 130 -7.64 13.70 -22.39
N ILE A 131 -8.44 13.24 -23.36
CA ILE A 131 -9.27 14.06 -24.22
C ILE A 131 -10.24 14.90 -23.38
N LYS A 132 -10.89 14.29 -22.39
CA LYS A 132 -11.79 14.97 -21.45
C LYS A 132 -11.07 16.02 -20.58
N LYS A 133 -9.87 15.71 -20.07
CA LYS A 133 -9.07 16.62 -19.23
C LYS A 133 -8.58 17.84 -20.03
N LEU A 134 -8.32 17.66 -21.32
CA LEU A 134 -7.97 18.72 -22.26
C LEU A 134 -9.20 19.43 -22.86
N LYS A 135 -10.42 18.97 -22.57
CA LYS A 135 -11.68 19.51 -23.11
C LYS A 135 -11.76 19.47 -24.64
N LEU A 136 -11.11 18.50 -25.25
CA LEU A 136 -11.11 18.30 -26.69
C LEU A 136 -12.31 17.43 -27.13
N ALA A 137 -12.60 17.46 -28.44
CA ALA A 137 -13.62 16.59 -29.02
C ALA A 137 -13.14 15.13 -28.99
N HIS A 138 -14.07 14.16 -28.84
CA HIS A 138 -13.76 12.73 -28.70
C HIS A 138 -12.97 12.13 -29.88
N TYR A 139 -12.96 12.79 -31.04
CA TYR A 139 -12.18 12.40 -32.22
C TYR A 139 -10.82 13.12 -32.32
N ALA A 140 -10.37 13.77 -31.25
CA ALA A 140 -9.08 14.44 -31.23
C ALA A 140 -7.93 13.45 -31.49
N THR A 141 -6.99 13.86 -32.31
CA THR A 141 -5.78 13.09 -32.61
C THR A 141 -4.72 13.28 -31.52
N PRO A 142 -3.71 12.41 -31.42
CA PRO A 142 -2.57 12.64 -30.53
C PRO A 142 -1.93 14.01 -30.74
N GLN A 143 -1.82 14.47 -31.99
CA GLN A 143 -1.28 15.80 -32.27
C GLN A 143 -2.13 16.92 -31.71
N ASN A 144 -3.47 16.83 -31.80
CA ASN A 144 -4.34 17.83 -31.20
C ASN A 144 -4.16 17.90 -29.66
N CYS A 145 -3.95 16.74 -29.02
CA CYS A 145 -3.67 16.69 -27.57
C CYS A 145 -2.34 17.36 -27.25
N ILE A 146 -1.30 17.14 -28.05
CA ILE A 146 0.03 17.76 -27.89
C ILE A 146 -0.06 19.27 -28.04
N ASP A 147 -0.72 19.77 -29.09
CA ASP A 147 -0.84 21.20 -29.36
C ASP A 147 -1.55 21.91 -28.19
N GLU A 148 -2.65 21.35 -27.68
CA GLU A 148 -3.36 21.86 -26.51
C GLU A 148 -2.51 21.81 -25.23
N MET A 149 -1.71 20.77 -25.03
CA MET A 149 -0.82 20.66 -23.87
C MET A 149 0.35 21.63 -23.95
N VAL A 150 0.87 21.93 -25.14
CA VAL A 150 1.91 22.96 -25.35
C VAL A 150 1.40 24.31 -24.85
N GLU A 151 0.19 24.72 -25.26
CA GLU A 151 -0.43 25.96 -24.82
C GLU A 151 -0.70 25.94 -23.32
N LYS A 152 -1.39 24.90 -22.83
CA LYS A 152 -1.79 24.75 -21.43
C LYS A 152 -0.63 24.79 -20.45
N TYR A 153 0.48 24.12 -20.77
CA TYR A 153 1.64 23.99 -19.88
C TYR A 153 2.77 24.97 -20.22
N LYS A 154 2.60 25.83 -21.22
CA LYS A 154 3.58 26.83 -21.69
C LYS A 154 4.88 26.18 -22.12
N LEU A 155 4.81 25.29 -23.10
CA LEU A 155 5.92 24.45 -23.54
C LEU A 155 6.48 24.90 -24.90
N GLU A 156 6.19 26.09 -25.40
CA GLU A 156 6.61 26.60 -26.72
C GLU A 156 8.13 26.63 -26.91
N ASN A 157 8.87 26.69 -25.81
CA ASN A 157 10.35 26.72 -25.84
C ASN A 157 10.99 25.32 -25.83
N TYR A 158 10.20 24.25 -25.77
CA TYR A 158 10.68 22.88 -25.74
C TYR A 158 10.29 22.14 -27.04
N SER A 159 11.09 21.15 -27.44
CA SER A 159 10.84 20.36 -28.65
C SER A 159 11.31 18.92 -28.50
N GLY A 160 10.81 18.03 -29.35
CA GLY A 160 11.22 16.61 -29.42
C GLY A 160 11.05 15.89 -28.10
N ASP A 161 12.06 15.13 -27.71
CA ASP A 161 12.05 14.28 -26.52
C ASP A 161 11.85 15.08 -25.22
N ALA A 162 12.48 16.23 -25.06
CA ALA A 162 12.32 17.09 -23.89
C ALA A 162 10.86 17.58 -23.73
N LEU A 163 10.22 17.97 -24.82
CA LEU A 163 8.81 18.35 -24.85
C LEU A 163 7.92 17.21 -24.34
N ARG A 164 8.09 16.00 -24.91
CA ARG A 164 7.29 14.83 -24.55
C ARG A 164 7.45 14.44 -23.08
N LYS A 165 8.68 14.47 -22.56
CA LYS A 165 8.98 14.16 -21.16
C LYS A 165 8.31 15.12 -20.19
N ILE A 166 8.43 16.43 -20.43
CA ILE A 166 7.79 17.43 -19.60
C ILE A 166 6.26 17.28 -19.65
N MET A 167 5.69 17.07 -20.85
CA MET A 167 4.24 16.84 -21.01
C MET A 167 3.75 15.65 -20.18
N GLY A 168 4.47 14.52 -20.20
CA GLY A 168 4.12 13.33 -19.45
C GLY A 168 4.01 13.60 -17.95
N VAL A 169 5.01 14.29 -17.39
CA VAL A 169 5.01 14.68 -15.98
C VAL A 169 3.90 15.70 -15.66
N ARG A 170 3.72 16.72 -16.49
CA ARG A 170 2.67 17.75 -16.31
C ARG A 170 1.27 17.15 -16.38
N TYR A 171 1.04 16.21 -17.29
CA TYR A 171 -0.22 15.48 -17.38
C TYR A 171 -0.43 14.61 -16.13
N SER A 172 0.59 13.87 -15.70
CA SER A 172 0.51 13.06 -14.47
C SER A 172 0.23 13.92 -13.23
N MET A 173 0.83 15.11 -13.14
CA MET A 173 0.50 16.09 -12.09
C MET A 173 -0.97 16.52 -12.15
N ASP A 174 -1.51 16.76 -13.35
CA ASP A 174 -2.89 17.20 -13.54
C ASP A 174 -3.92 16.13 -13.15
N ILE A 175 -3.69 14.88 -13.51
CA ILE A 175 -4.62 13.79 -13.16
C ILE A 175 -4.57 13.42 -11.69
N LYS A 176 -3.44 13.67 -11.01
CA LYS A 176 -3.26 13.49 -9.56
C LYS A 176 -3.68 14.71 -8.73
N ASP A 177 -4.31 15.73 -9.36
CA ASP A 177 -4.77 16.97 -8.72
C ASP A 177 -3.66 17.68 -7.91
N PHE A 178 -2.45 17.75 -8.50
CA PHE A 178 -1.29 18.40 -7.88
C PHE A 178 -1.61 19.81 -7.38
N SER A 179 -1.57 20.00 -6.08
CA SER A 179 -1.90 21.22 -5.38
C SER A 179 -1.05 21.39 -4.12
N VAL A 180 -1.23 22.48 -3.40
CA VAL A 180 -0.56 22.70 -2.12
C VAL A 180 -0.94 21.59 -1.11
N SER A 181 -2.17 21.11 -1.16
CA SER A 181 -2.67 20.05 -0.27
C SER A 181 -2.36 18.63 -0.76
N TYR A 182 -2.04 18.47 -2.05
CA TYR A 182 -1.77 17.18 -2.68
C TYR A 182 -0.42 17.25 -3.42
N PRO A 183 0.69 16.95 -2.72
CA PRO A 183 2.01 16.82 -3.33
C PRO A 183 2.01 15.73 -4.43
N TYR A 184 2.88 15.88 -5.42
CA TYR A 184 2.99 14.92 -6.52
C TYR A 184 4.24 14.07 -6.36
N THR A 185 4.09 12.75 -6.25
CA THR A 185 5.20 11.81 -6.27
C THR A 185 5.69 11.63 -7.71
N PHE A 186 6.88 12.16 -7.98
CA PHE A 186 7.51 12.14 -9.30
C PHE A 186 8.17 10.80 -9.61
N ALA A 187 8.90 10.24 -8.63
CA ALA A 187 9.52 8.93 -8.72
C ALA A 187 9.48 8.25 -7.36
N GLU A 188 9.29 6.94 -7.36
CA GLU A 188 9.25 6.11 -6.16
C GLU A 188 10.49 5.23 -6.07
N ASP A 189 10.90 4.95 -4.82
CA ASP A 189 11.93 3.95 -4.50
C ASP A 189 13.25 4.15 -5.25
N ILE A 190 13.72 5.39 -5.31
CA ILE A 190 14.96 5.72 -6.00
C ILE A 190 16.19 5.20 -5.24
N PRO A 191 17.29 4.88 -5.94
CA PRO A 191 18.55 4.50 -5.32
C PRO A 191 19.10 5.60 -4.39
N SER A 192 19.77 5.20 -3.30
CA SER A 192 20.37 6.13 -2.32
C SER A 192 21.41 7.07 -2.94
N GLU A 193 22.13 6.62 -3.95
CA GLU A 193 23.09 7.46 -4.69
C GLU A 193 22.41 8.61 -5.44
N LEU A 194 21.26 8.32 -6.05
CA LEU A 194 20.46 9.34 -6.74
C LEU A 194 19.85 10.31 -5.73
N MET A 195 19.36 9.80 -4.58
CA MET A 195 18.86 10.63 -3.49
C MET A 195 19.91 11.65 -3.03
N LEU A 196 21.18 11.25 -2.86
CA LEU A 196 22.28 12.15 -2.50
C LEU A 196 22.51 13.22 -3.57
N LYS A 197 22.58 12.86 -4.85
CA LYS A 197 22.74 13.81 -5.97
C LYS A 197 21.62 14.85 -6.02
N ILE A 198 20.37 14.42 -5.81
CA ILE A 198 19.20 15.31 -5.78
C ILE A 198 19.30 16.27 -4.58
N SER A 199 19.68 15.75 -3.41
CA SER A 199 19.83 16.55 -2.19
C SER A 199 20.93 17.59 -2.32
N GLU A 200 22.05 17.28 -2.97
CA GLU A 200 23.13 18.20 -3.28
C GLU A 200 22.69 19.29 -4.28
N SER A 201 21.81 18.95 -5.20
CA SER A 201 21.27 19.85 -6.23
C SER A 201 20.00 20.61 -5.79
N ALA A 202 19.59 20.50 -4.54
CA ALA A 202 18.31 21.03 -4.05
C ALA A 202 18.12 22.53 -4.32
N PHE A 203 19.19 23.33 -4.38
CA PHE A 203 19.12 24.76 -4.68
C PHE A 203 18.65 25.06 -6.13
N LEU A 204 18.83 24.11 -7.07
CA LEU A 204 18.37 24.21 -8.46
C LEU A 204 16.96 23.63 -8.62
N LEU A 205 16.53 22.78 -7.70
CA LEU A 205 15.32 21.96 -7.80
C LEU A 205 14.19 22.54 -6.92
N SER A 206 13.77 23.76 -7.23
CA SER A 206 12.71 24.43 -6.44
C SER A 206 11.41 23.60 -6.41
N GLY A 207 10.88 23.39 -5.22
CA GLY A 207 9.66 22.61 -5.02
C GLY A 207 9.85 21.10 -4.98
N VAL A 208 11.09 20.61 -5.08
CA VAL A 208 11.41 19.17 -5.01
C VAL A 208 11.92 18.81 -3.62
N THR A 209 11.40 17.74 -3.06
CA THR A 209 11.84 17.15 -1.79
C THR A 209 12.08 15.65 -1.96
N VAL A 210 13.02 15.10 -1.21
CA VAL A 210 13.16 13.65 -1.07
C VAL A 210 12.53 13.24 0.26
N GLU A 211 11.61 12.29 0.19
CA GLU A 211 10.90 11.74 1.35
C GLU A 211 11.33 10.31 1.60
N VAL A 212 11.58 9.98 2.87
CA VAL A 212 11.81 8.60 3.29
C VAL A 212 10.45 7.94 3.51
N VAL A 213 10.20 6.83 2.81
CA VAL A 213 8.93 6.12 2.83
C VAL A 213 9.18 4.63 3.09
N PRO A 214 8.40 3.98 3.96
CA PRO A 214 8.52 2.54 4.19
C PRO A 214 7.96 1.77 2.99
N PHE A 215 8.79 0.93 2.35
CA PHE A 215 8.39 0.03 1.28
C PHE A 215 8.24 -1.38 1.81
N ARG A 216 7.14 -2.05 1.41
CA ARG A 216 6.91 -3.46 1.74
C ARG A 216 7.94 -4.34 1.04
N GLN A 217 8.56 -5.23 1.80
CA GLN A 217 9.56 -6.17 1.32
C GLN A 217 9.23 -7.58 1.78
N TYR A 218 9.19 -8.52 0.84
CA TYR A 218 9.06 -9.95 1.11
C TYR A 218 10.46 -10.57 1.15
N THR A 219 10.80 -11.26 2.25
CA THR A 219 12.15 -11.82 2.47
C THR A 219 12.50 -12.97 1.53
N ASP A 220 11.50 -13.64 0.97
CA ASP A 220 11.59 -14.61 -0.11
C ASP A 220 10.39 -14.39 -1.04
N THR A 221 10.66 -13.84 -2.23
CA THR A 221 9.64 -13.39 -3.19
C THR A 221 8.84 -14.52 -3.83
N SER A 222 9.23 -15.77 -3.59
CA SER A 222 8.56 -16.97 -4.07
C SER A 222 7.83 -17.75 -2.96
N LEU A 223 8.03 -17.38 -1.68
CA LEU A 223 7.53 -18.15 -0.54
C LEU A 223 6.05 -17.86 -0.27
N ALA A 224 5.21 -18.87 -0.39
CA ALA A 224 3.79 -18.82 -0.04
C ALA A 224 3.03 -17.60 -0.62
N VAL A 225 3.44 -17.10 -1.79
CA VAL A 225 2.96 -15.82 -2.35
C VAL A 225 1.45 -15.77 -2.53
N ASN A 226 0.81 -16.90 -2.89
CA ASN A 226 -0.64 -16.99 -3.01
C ASN A 226 -1.34 -16.82 -1.65
N LEU A 227 -0.72 -17.31 -0.55
CA LEU A 227 -1.24 -17.19 0.80
C LEU A 227 -0.93 -15.82 1.40
N ILE A 228 0.33 -15.36 1.30
CA ILE A 228 0.74 -14.07 1.86
C ILE A 228 0.05 -12.94 1.11
N GLY A 229 -0.02 -13.04 -0.20
CA GLY A 229 -0.61 -12.03 -1.04
C GLY A 229 0.34 -10.87 -1.37
N SER A 230 -0.23 -9.76 -1.79
CA SER A 230 0.51 -8.59 -2.24
C SER A 230 -0.12 -7.29 -1.76
N VAL A 231 0.68 -6.23 -1.76
CA VAL A 231 0.27 -4.84 -1.51
C VAL A 231 0.31 -4.09 -2.84
N GLY A 232 -0.68 -3.25 -3.08
CA GLY A 232 -0.77 -2.46 -4.32
C GLY A 232 -1.58 -1.17 -4.16
N PRO A 233 -1.66 -0.34 -5.20
CA PRO A 233 -2.41 0.91 -5.18
C PRO A 233 -3.91 0.68 -5.03
N ILE A 234 -4.62 1.66 -4.54
CA ILE A 234 -6.09 1.68 -4.51
C ILE A 234 -6.58 1.97 -5.92
N PHE A 235 -7.39 1.07 -6.48
CA PHE A 235 -7.99 1.27 -7.80
C PHE A 235 -9.18 2.21 -7.71
N LYS A 236 -9.53 2.82 -8.86
CA LYS A 236 -10.62 3.80 -8.96
C LYS A 236 -11.96 3.24 -8.46
N GLU A 237 -12.23 1.97 -8.75
CA GLU A 237 -13.45 1.26 -8.36
C GLU A 237 -13.55 1.04 -6.85
N GLU A 238 -12.41 0.93 -6.17
CA GLU A 238 -12.29 0.70 -4.73
C GLU A 238 -12.25 2.01 -3.93
N TRP A 239 -11.98 3.15 -4.59
CA TRP A 239 -11.67 4.41 -3.93
C TRP A 239 -12.75 4.89 -2.95
N GLU A 240 -14.02 4.81 -3.33
CA GLU A 240 -15.12 5.27 -2.47
C GLU A 240 -15.21 4.48 -1.15
N GLU A 241 -14.82 3.21 -1.15
CA GLU A 241 -14.77 2.40 0.05
C GLU A 241 -13.58 2.79 0.95
N TYR A 242 -12.37 2.86 0.35
CA TYR A 242 -11.16 3.17 1.11
C TYR A 242 -11.14 4.62 1.62
N ARG A 243 -11.70 5.56 0.86
CA ARG A 243 -11.87 6.95 1.28
C ARG A 243 -12.67 7.06 2.59
N LYS A 244 -13.76 6.30 2.73
CA LYS A 244 -14.57 6.26 3.96
C LYS A 244 -13.80 5.69 5.15
N LYS A 245 -12.80 4.87 4.90
CA LYS A 245 -11.90 4.29 5.90
C LYS A 245 -10.70 5.20 6.21
N GLY A 246 -10.66 6.42 5.66
CA GLY A 246 -9.61 7.40 5.91
C GLY A 246 -8.29 7.14 5.16
N TYR A 247 -8.36 6.50 3.99
CA TYR A 247 -7.21 6.36 3.10
C TYR A 247 -7.06 7.56 2.17
N SER A 248 -5.83 7.83 1.77
CA SER A 248 -5.51 8.73 0.67
C SER A 248 -5.48 7.94 -0.65
N TYR A 249 -5.79 8.58 -1.77
CA TYR A 249 -5.83 7.91 -3.09
C TYR A 249 -4.51 7.23 -3.47
N ASN A 250 -3.39 7.80 -3.02
CA ASN A 250 -2.05 7.28 -3.29
C ASN A 250 -1.58 6.23 -2.26
N ASP A 251 -2.45 5.82 -1.31
CA ASP A 251 -2.10 4.78 -0.35
C ASP A 251 -2.01 3.42 -1.04
N LYS A 252 -1.14 2.56 -0.49
CA LYS A 252 -1.05 1.15 -0.88
C LYS A 252 -1.77 0.31 0.15
N VAL A 253 -2.54 -0.67 -0.32
CA VAL A 253 -3.37 -1.56 0.52
C VAL A 253 -3.10 -3.01 0.18
N GLY A 254 -3.42 -3.92 1.08
CA GLY A 254 -3.38 -5.35 0.79
C GLY A 254 -4.39 -5.72 -0.29
N LYS A 255 -3.93 -6.38 -1.35
CA LYS A 255 -4.75 -6.76 -2.52
C LYS A 255 -5.21 -8.20 -2.49
N SER A 256 -4.47 -9.06 -1.83
CA SER A 256 -4.78 -10.50 -1.76
C SER A 256 -4.20 -11.13 -0.50
N GLY A 257 -4.61 -12.38 -0.20
CA GLY A 257 -4.05 -13.20 0.86
C GLY A 257 -4.10 -12.57 2.25
N ILE A 258 -3.10 -12.86 3.05
CA ILE A 258 -2.94 -12.33 4.43
C ILE A 258 -2.79 -10.80 4.43
N GLU A 259 -2.16 -10.23 3.40
CA GLU A 259 -2.02 -8.78 3.28
C GLU A 259 -3.40 -8.08 3.19
N ALA A 260 -4.33 -8.63 2.41
CA ALA A 260 -5.69 -8.09 2.29
C ALA A 260 -6.54 -8.41 3.53
N TRP A 261 -6.51 -9.66 4.01
CA TRP A 261 -7.25 -10.07 5.19
C TRP A 261 -6.83 -9.31 6.44
N GLY A 262 -5.52 -9.10 6.58
CA GLY A 262 -4.91 -8.45 7.74
C GLY A 262 -4.82 -6.92 7.63
N GLU A 263 -5.38 -6.29 6.60
CA GLU A 263 -5.24 -4.85 6.31
C GLU A 263 -5.53 -3.97 7.54
N GLU A 264 -6.60 -4.27 8.28
CA GLU A 264 -6.98 -3.52 9.48
C GLU A 264 -5.93 -3.57 10.59
N TYR A 265 -5.19 -4.68 10.69
CA TYR A 265 -4.12 -4.85 11.69
C TYR A 265 -2.78 -4.37 11.14
N LEU A 266 -2.48 -4.68 9.89
CA LEU A 266 -1.20 -4.39 9.27
C LEU A 266 -1.02 -2.91 8.92
N ARG A 267 -2.10 -2.17 8.64
CA ARG A 267 -2.03 -0.74 8.42
C ARG A 267 -1.54 -0.02 9.66
N GLY A 268 -0.51 0.83 9.51
CA GLY A 268 -0.09 1.78 10.53
C GLY A 268 -1.02 3.00 10.61
N THR A 269 -0.73 3.87 11.53
CA THR A 269 -1.36 5.19 11.61
C THR A 269 -0.34 6.23 11.20
N ASP A 270 -0.60 6.93 10.09
CA ASP A 270 0.30 7.94 9.57
C ASP A 270 0.53 9.08 10.58
N GLY A 271 1.73 9.62 10.56
CA GLY A 271 2.11 10.80 11.32
C GLY A 271 1.92 12.09 10.52
N GLU A 272 2.24 13.21 11.14
CA GLU A 272 2.19 14.55 10.54
C GLU A 272 3.48 15.31 10.81
N MET A 273 4.02 15.93 9.77
CA MET A 273 5.13 16.86 9.84
C MET A 273 4.66 18.26 9.45
N THR A 274 5.00 19.21 10.29
CA THR A 274 4.70 20.62 10.06
C THR A 274 5.96 21.36 9.65
N TYR A 275 5.92 22.01 8.50
CA TYR A 275 6.94 22.94 8.02
C TYR A 275 6.45 24.37 8.22
N ARG A 276 7.29 25.24 8.75
CA ARG A 276 7.06 26.69 8.79
C ARG A 276 7.96 27.35 7.75
N LEU A 277 7.36 28.18 6.93
CA LEU A 277 8.00 28.83 5.80
C LEU A 277 8.06 30.35 6.00
N ASP A 278 9.11 30.99 5.48
CA ASP A 278 9.17 32.43 5.34
C ASP A 278 8.29 32.94 4.19
N LYS A 279 8.32 34.26 3.95
CA LYS A 279 7.57 34.90 2.88
C LYS A 279 8.04 34.49 1.48
N ASP A 280 9.27 34.01 1.39
CA ASP A 280 9.92 33.60 0.14
C ASP A 280 9.76 32.10 -0.09
N GLY A 281 9.09 31.38 0.82
CA GLY A 281 8.83 29.93 0.74
C GLY A 281 9.99 29.07 1.24
N ASN A 282 11.00 29.62 1.95
CA ASN A 282 12.08 28.84 2.53
C ASN A 282 11.65 28.23 3.87
N ILE A 283 12.15 27.02 4.17
CA ILE A 283 11.85 26.33 5.44
C ILE A 283 12.58 27.01 6.59
N ILE A 284 11.83 27.61 7.52
CA ILE A 284 12.36 28.17 8.78
C ILE A 284 12.51 27.07 9.83
N SER A 285 11.48 26.21 9.95
CA SER A 285 11.50 25.10 10.91
C SER A 285 10.73 23.90 10.37
N LYS A 286 11.12 22.73 10.86
CA LYS A 286 10.53 21.43 10.56
C LYS A 286 10.30 20.70 11.87
N GLU A 287 9.08 20.26 12.13
CA GLU A 287 8.70 19.60 13.37
C GLU A 287 7.74 18.44 13.10
N VAL A 288 7.98 17.28 13.71
CA VAL A 288 7.04 16.17 13.72
C VAL A 288 5.95 16.49 14.74
N THR A 289 4.74 16.81 14.26
CA THR A 289 3.60 17.17 15.12
C THR A 289 2.82 15.95 15.58
N VAL A 290 2.82 14.87 14.77
CA VAL A 290 2.25 13.56 15.11
C VAL A 290 3.23 12.48 14.69
N GLU A 291 3.68 11.67 15.65
CA GLU A 291 4.56 10.53 15.33
C GLU A 291 3.77 9.42 14.62
N PRO A 292 4.33 8.86 13.51
CA PRO A 292 3.72 7.72 12.84
C PRO A 292 3.77 6.48 13.75
N LYS A 293 2.71 5.68 13.73
CA LYS A 293 2.63 4.43 14.50
C LYS A 293 2.59 3.25 13.53
N ALA A 294 3.56 2.35 13.66
CA ALA A 294 3.60 1.12 12.87
C ALA A 294 2.34 0.27 13.06
N GLY A 295 1.95 -0.46 12.03
CA GLY A 295 0.90 -1.46 12.11
C GLY A 295 1.27 -2.62 13.03
N LYS A 296 0.28 -3.44 13.40
CA LYS A 296 0.47 -4.59 14.28
C LYS A 296 1.12 -5.73 13.52
N THR A 297 2.08 -6.41 14.15
CA THR A 297 2.70 -7.62 13.63
C THR A 297 1.72 -8.79 13.66
N ILE A 298 1.65 -9.55 12.56
CA ILE A 298 0.88 -10.79 12.46
C ILE A 298 1.85 -11.96 12.51
N MET A 299 1.65 -12.87 13.47
CA MET A 299 2.38 -14.13 13.55
C MET A 299 1.51 -15.25 13.00
N LEU A 300 2.00 -15.94 11.97
CA LEU A 300 1.31 -17.05 11.32
C LEU A 300 1.64 -18.37 12.03
N THR A 301 0.81 -19.38 11.83
CA THR A 301 1.14 -20.77 12.20
C THR A 301 2.09 -21.44 11.22
N LEU A 302 2.31 -20.81 10.06
CA LEU A 302 3.18 -21.28 8.98
C LEU A 302 4.63 -21.47 9.47
N ASP A 303 5.27 -22.56 9.06
CA ASP A 303 6.71 -22.78 9.20
C ASP A 303 7.41 -22.44 7.88
N LYS A 304 8.19 -21.36 7.85
CA LYS A 304 8.88 -20.87 6.64
C LYS A 304 9.73 -21.94 5.96
N ASN A 305 10.45 -22.77 6.73
CA ASN A 305 11.32 -23.81 6.17
C ASN A 305 10.50 -24.97 5.60
N MET A 306 9.51 -25.44 6.34
CA MET A 306 8.62 -26.50 5.90
C MET A 306 7.84 -26.07 4.64
N GLN A 307 7.38 -24.82 4.60
CA GLN A 307 6.72 -24.26 3.42
C GLN A 307 7.63 -24.32 2.18
N LYS A 308 8.90 -23.91 2.30
CA LYS A 308 9.85 -23.95 1.18
C LYS A 308 10.09 -25.37 0.68
N ILE A 309 10.25 -26.33 1.61
CA ILE A 309 10.41 -27.75 1.27
C ILE A 309 9.16 -28.27 0.55
N ALA A 310 7.97 -27.96 1.05
CA ALA A 310 6.72 -28.41 0.47
C ALA A 310 6.51 -27.82 -0.96
N GLN A 311 6.81 -26.55 -1.16
CA GLN A 311 6.74 -25.91 -2.49
C GLN A 311 7.68 -26.59 -3.49
N ASN A 312 8.95 -26.74 -3.12
CA ASN A 312 9.95 -27.35 -3.98
C ASN A 312 9.59 -28.82 -4.32
N SER A 313 9.11 -29.56 -3.35
CA SER A 313 8.69 -30.96 -3.54
C SER A 313 7.47 -31.06 -4.45
N LEU A 314 6.48 -30.19 -4.24
CA LEU A 314 5.27 -30.12 -5.08
C LEU A 314 5.62 -29.79 -6.53
N GLU A 315 6.43 -28.76 -6.76
CA GLU A 315 6.91 -28.38 -8.07
C GLU A 315 7.65 -29.52 -8.76
N ALA A 316 8.62 -30.14 -8.06
CA ALA A 316 9.39 -31.25 -8.59
C ALA A 316 8.48 -32.43 -8.98
N THR A 317 7.49 -32.76 -8.14
CA THR A 317 6.53 -33.85 -8.39
C THR A 317 5.67 -33.57 -9.64
N VAL A 318 5.12 -32.34 -9.77
CA VAL A 318 4.28 -31.99 -10.93
C VAL A 318 5.13 -32.02 -12.21
N ARG A 319 6.35 -31.46 -12.20
CA ARG A 319 7.26 -31.49 -13.34
C ARG A 319 7.68 -32.92 -13.72
N GLU A 320 7.92 -33.79 -12.74
CA GLU A 320 8.23 -35.21 -13.00
C GLU A 320 7.03 -35.91 -13.66
N LEU A 321 5.82 -35.71 -13.17
CA LEU A 321 4.61 -36.27 -13.76
C LEU A 321 4.43 -35.82 -15.23
N GLN A 322 4.67 -34.54 -15.50
CA GLN A 322 4.62 -33.98 -16.86
C GLN A 322 5.69 -34.63 -17.78
N SER A 323 6.91 -34.77 -17.28
CA SER A 323 8.00 -35.40 -18.06
C SER A 323 7.74 -36.84 -18.43
N LYS A 324 6.93 -37.54 -17.62
CA LYS A 324 6.46 -38.93 -17.87
C LYS A 324 5.19 -38.99 -18.74
N GLY A 325 4.76 -37.87 -19.32
CA GLY A 325 3.56 -37.81 -20.17
C GLY A 325 2.25 -37.66 -19.39
N GLY A 326 2.31 -37.37 -18.12
CA GLY A 326 1.12 -37.10 -17.30
C GLY A 326 0.48 -35.74 -17.62
N THR A 327 -0.81 -35.61 -17.34
CA THR A 327 -1.63 -34.41 -17.60
C THR A 327 -1.67 -33.42 -16.43
N ALA A 328 -1.02 -33.76 -15.31
CA ALA A 328 -0.96 -32.88 -14.14
C ALA A 328 -0.24 -31.57 -14.47
N ARG A 329 -0.90 -30.44 -14.29
CA ARG A 329 -0.33 -29.10 -14.53
C ARG A 329 -0.26 -28.25 -13.27
N ALA A 330 -1.00 -28.62 -12.26
CA ALA A 330 -1.15 -27.85 -11.03
C ALA A 330 -1.39 -28.79 -9.84
N GLY A 331 -1.13 -28.27 -8.64
CA GLY A 331 -1.40 -28.99 -7.39
C GLY A 331 -1.30 -28.08 -6.17
N SER A 332 -1.72 -28.61 -5.03
CA SER A 332 -1.52 -28.00 -3.72
C SER A 332 -1.19 -29.06 -2.67
N ALA A 333 -0.46 -28.65 -1.64
CA ALA A 333 -0.14 -29.49 -0.49
C ALA A 333 -0.28 -28.69 0.81
N VAL A 334 -1.06 -29.21 1.74
CA VAL A 334 -1.32 -28.57 3.03
C VAL A 334 -0.91 -29.50 4.15
N VAL A 335 -0.17 -28.98 5.12
CA VAL A 335 0.19 -29.70 6.36
C VAL A 335 -0.41 -28.97 7.55
N VAL A 336 -1.18 -29.70 8.36
CA VAL A 336 -1.86 -29.18 9.54
C VAL A 336 -1.34 -29.88 10.79
N ASP A 337 -1.04 -29.11 11.82
CA ASP A 337 -0.73 -29.63 13.15
C ASP A 337 -2.02 -30.15 13.81
N ILE A 338 -2.15 -31.44 13.97
CA ILE A 338 -3.34 -32.09 14.54
C ILE A 338 -3.62 -31.73 16.00
N LYS A 339 -2.63 -31.17 16.71
CA LYS A 339 -2.79 -30.83 18.14
C LYS A 339 -3.55 -29.51 18.32
N ASN A 340 -3.40 -28.56 17.40
CA ASN A 340 -3.94 -27.20 17.55
C ASN A 340 -4.64 -26.67 16.29
N GLY A 341 -4.68 -27.48 15.21
CA GLY A 341 -5.28 -27.08 13.93
C GLY A 341 -4.46 -26.05 13.12
N GLY A 342 -3.24 -25.71 13.57
CA GLY A 342 -2.40 -24.73 12.90
C GLY A 342 -1.91 -25.24 11.54
N VAL A 343 -2.09 -24.41 10.50
CA VAL A 343 -1.54 -24.69 9.16
C VAL A 343 -0.06 -24.42 9.15
N LEU A 344 0.75 -25.47 8.97
CA LEU A 344 2.21 -25.38 8.94
C LEU A 344 2.75 -25.07 7.56
N THR A 345 2.08 -25.57 6.52
CA THR A 345 2.36 -25.25 5.11
C THR A 345 1.08 -25.21 4.30
N ALA A 346 1.10 -24.35 3.25
CA ALA A 346 0.06 -24.29 2.23
C ALA A 346 0.75 -24.02 0.88
N ALA A 347 1.31 -25.07 0.28
CA ALA A 347 2.05 -24.98 -0.98
C ALA A 347 1.08 -25.00 -2.17
N ASN A 348 1.36 -24.16 -3.15
CA ASN A 348 0.65 -24.06 -4.41
C ASN A 348 1.63 -24.21 -5.59
N TYR A 349 1.18 -24.85 -6.67
CA TYR A 349 1.89 -24.93 -7.94
C TYR A 349 0.87 -24.90 -9.11
N PRO A 350 1.10 -24.16 -10.21
CA PRO A 350 2.16 -23.17 -10.33
C PRO A 350 1.92 -21.98 -9.40
N THR A 351 2.98 -21.23 -9.17
CA THR A 351 2.97 -20.00 -8.38
C THR A 351 3.68 -18.89 -9.16
N TYR A 352 3.94 -17.76 -8.55
CA TYR A 352 4.59 -16.61 -9.19
C TYR A 352 5.66 -16.01 -8.27
N ASP A 353 6.44 -15.07 -8.80
CA ASP A 353 7.38 -14.25 -8.03
C ASP A 353 6.70 -12.91 -7.70
N SER A 354 6.61 -12.58 -6.41
CA SER A 354 5.99 -11.32 -5.96
C SER A 354 6.80 -10.08 -6.37
N ALA A 355 8.11 -10.20 -6.62
CA ALA A 355 8.94 -9.08 -7.04
C ALA A 355 8.58 -8.61 -8.47
N THR A 356 8.16 -9.53 -9.33
CA THR A 356 7.81 -9.23 -10.73
C THR A 356 6.32 -9.27 -11.02
N LEU A 357 5.48 -9.33 -9.95
CA LEU A 357 4.03 -9.46 -10.10
C LEU A 357 3.44 -8.31 -10.92
N GLY A 358 3.85 -7.07 -10.68
CA GLY A 358 3.32 -5.89 -11.39
C GLY A 358 3.57 -5.96 -12.90
N GLU A 359 4.79 -6.31 -13.29
CA GLU A 359 5.19 -6.40 -14.70
C GLU A 359 4.51 -7.58 -15.42
N ASN A 360 4.32 -8.70 -14.71
CA ASN A 360 3.82 -9.95 -15.28
C ASN A 360 2.33 -10.20 -15.03
N TYR A 361 1.61 -9.27 -14.39
CA TYR A 361 0.23 -9.50 -13.95
C TYR A 361 -0.70 -9.92 -15.09
N THR A 362 -0.65 -9.25 -16.24
CA THR A 362 -1.47 -9.57 -17.40
C THR A 362 -1.21 -10.99 -17.90
N ALA A 363 0.07 -11.37 -18.05
CA ALA A 363 0.44 -12.73 -18.48
C ALA A 363 0.03 -13.79 -17.45
N LEU A 364 0.21 -13.53 -16.17
CA LEU A 364 -0.18 -14.43 -15.07
C LEU A 364 -1.69 -14.60 -14.98
N SER A 365 -2.46 -13.52 -15.15
CA SER A 365 -3.93 -13.53 -15.09
C SER A 365 -4.57 -14.28 -16.25
N GLN A 366 -3.97 -14.21 -17.45
CA GLN A 366 -4.41 -14.89 -18.66
C GLN A 366 -3.87 -16.33 -18.78
N SER A 367 -2.95 -16.73 -17.92
CA SER A 367 -2.36 -18.07 -17.96
C SER A 367 -3.41 -19.17 -17.73
N PRO A 368 -3.48 -20.18 -18.62
CA PRO A 368 -4.40 -21.32 -18.44
C PRO A 368 -4.10 -22.14 -17.18
N ASP A 369 -2.88 -22.08 -16.68
CA ASP A 369 -2.47 -22.78 -15.47
C ASP A 369 -2.77 -21.99 -14.19
N LYS A 370 -3.34 -20.78 -14.28
CA LYS A 370 -3.85 -19.93 -13.20
C LYS A 370 -2.91 -19.83 -11.99
N PRO A 371 -1.68 -19.32 -12.14
CA PRO A 371 -0.68 -19.26 -11.06
C PRO A 371 -1.10 -18.33 -9.90
N LEU A 372 -1.99 -17.36 -10.13
CA LEU A 372 -2.50 -16.44 -9.12
C LEU A 372 -3.50 -17.08 -8.14
N THR A 373 -4.04 -18.27 -8.48
CA THR A 373 -5.06 -18.94 -7.65
C THR A 373 -4.41 -19.60 -6.44
N ASP A 374 -4.91 -19.31 -5.24
CA ASP A 374 -4.57 -20.06 -4.03
C ASP A 374 -5.34 -21.39 -4.00
N ARG A 375 -4.73 -22.45 -4.55
CA ARG A 375 -5.34 -23.77 -4.66
C ARG A 375 -5.53 -24.44 -3.32
N ALA A 376 -4.73 -24.10 -2.34
CA ALA A 376 -4.80 -24.68 -1.00
C ALA A 376 -6.09 -24.27 -0.27
N PHE A 377 -6.56 -23.01 -0.48
CA PHE A 377 -7.72 -22.46 0.22
C PHE A 377 -8.92 -22.18 -0.68
N GLN A 378 -8.68 -21.89 -1.98
CA GLN A 378 -9.75 -21.55 -2.92
C GLN A 378 -10.08 -22.68 -3.91
N GLY A 379 -9.22 -23.72 -3.95
CA GLY A 379 -9.42 -24.85 -4.85
C GLY A 379 -10.63 -25.68 -4.47
N VAL A 380 -11.48 -25.99 -5.46
CA VAL A 380 -12.63 -26.89 -5.30
C VAL A 380 -12.32 -28.20 -6.02
N TYR A 381 -12.23 -29.28 -5.25
CA TYR A 381 -11.83 -30.60 -5.75
C TYR A 381 -12.86 -31.68 -5.38
N PRO A 382 -13.02 -32.73 -6.19
CA PRO A 382 -13.80 -33.91 -5.81
C PRO A 382 -13.20 -34.56 -4.56
N ILE A 383 -13.99 -34.61 -3.49
CA ILE A 383 -13.52 -35.03 -2.16
C ILE A 383 -13.13 -36.51 -2.10
N GLY A 384 -13.77 -37.33 -2.90
CA GLY A 384 -13.49 -38.77 -2.98
C GLY A 384 -13.52 -39.46 -1.61
N SER A 385 -12.59 -40.40 -1.41
CA SER A 385 -12.51 -41.21 -0.16
C SER A 385 -12.15 -40.44 1.10
N THR A 386 -11.69 -39.18 0.99
CA THR A 386 -11.35 -38.35 2.17
C THR A 386 -12.59 -37.99 3.00
N ILE A 387 -13.81 -38.10 2.44
CA ILE A 387 -15.05 -37.90 3.19
C ILE A 387 -15.41 -39.05 4.10
N LYS A 388 -14.87 -40.27 3.88
CA LYS A 388 -15.30 -41.49 4.60
C LYS A 388 -15.22 -41.40 6.12
N PRO A 389 -14.14 -40.85 6.74
CA PRO A 389 -14.10 -40.66 8.19
C PRO A 389 -15.25 -39.80 8.73
N ILE A 390 -15.60 -38.73 7.99
CA ILE A 390 -16.70 -37.82 8.35
C ILE A 390 -18.05 -38.58 8.27
N VAL A 391 -18.24 -39.35 7.21
CA VAL A 391 -19.46 -40.17 7.05
C VAL A 391 -19.58 -41.22 8.15
N ALA A 392 -18.45 -41.87 8.53
CA ALA A 392 -18.44 -42.83 9.63
C ALA A 392 -18.80 -42.17 10.98
N ILE A 393 -18.22 -41.00 11.28
CA ILE A 393 -18.58 -40.24 12.49
C ILE A 393 -20.06 -39.87 12.49
N ALA A 394 -20.58 -39.36 11.35
CA ALA A 394 -21.99 -39.00 11.23
C ALA A 394 -22.92 -40.24 11.38
N ALA A 395 -22.53 -41.41 10.88
CA ALA A 395 -23.27 -42.64 11.08
C ALA A 395 -23.31 -43.03 12.56
N MET A 396 -22.17 -43.00 13.26
CA MET A 396 -22.10 -43.31 14.69
C MET A 396 -22.91 -42.32 15.54
N ASP A 397 -22.84 -41.04 15.24
CA ASP A 397 -23.61 -39.97 15.94
C ASP A 397 -25.13 -40.16 15.79
N ASN A 398 -25.55 -40.75 14.69
CA ASN A 398 -26.98 -41.07 14.44
C ASN A 398 -27.38 -42.47 14.85
N GLY A 399 -26.47 -43.22 15.48
CA GLY A 399 -26.71 -44.59 15.94
C GLY A 399 -27.01 -45.58 14.78
N LEU A 400 -26.57 -45.25 13.55
CA LEU A 400 -26.79 -46.07 12.37
C LEU A 400 -25.73 -47.15 12.17
N ASP A 401 -24.58 -47.01 12.81
CA ASP A 401 -23.48 -47.96 12.75
C ASP A 401 -22.67 -47.89 14.04
N THR A 402 -22.07 -49.00 14.46
CA THR A 402 -21.19 -49.13 15.62
C THR A 402 -19.89 -49.76 15.21
N THR A 403 -18.84 -49.57 16.01
CA THR A 403 -17.50 -50.16 15.79
C THR A 403 -17.52 -51.69 15.84
N ASP A 404 -18.56 -52.31 16.41
CA ASP A 404 -18.73 -53.75 16.63
C ASP A 404 -19.63 -54.42 15.60
N GLU A 405 -20.15 -53.69 14.63
CA GLU A 405 -21.00 -54.20 13.57
C GLU A 405 -20.25 -54.38 12.25
N ASP A 406 -20.31 -55.57 11.69
CA ASP A 406 -19.79 -55.88 10.37
C ASP A 406 -20.80 -55.49 9.32
N SER A 407 -20.49 -54.52 8.47
CA SER A 407 -21.32 -54.10 7.34
C SER A 407 -20.95 -54.85 6.06
N PHE A 408 -21.88 -55.59 5.45
CA PHE A 408 -21.66 -56.28 4.21
C PHE A 408 -21.73 -55.36 3.02
N CYS A 409 -20.59 -55.18 2.32
CA CYS A 409 -20.55 -54.40 1.07
C CYS A 409 -20.76 -55.32 -0.14
N SER A 410 -21.93 -55.24 -0.80
CA SER A 410 -22.27 -56.00 -2.01
C SER A 410 -21.58 -55.49 -3.29
N LYS A 411 -20.64 -54.58 -3.20
CA LYS A 411 -19.91 -53.89 -4.31
C LYS A 411 -20.80 -53.00 -5.18
N ARG A 412 -22.12 -53.02 -5.02
CA ARG A 412 -23.05 -52.22 -5.80
C ARG A 412 -24.23 -51.80 -4.94
N TYR A 413 -24.46 -50.50 -4.85
CA TYR A 413 -25.61 -49.93 -4.18
C TYR A 413 -26.63 -49.49 -5.21
N THR A 414 -27.87 -50.01 -5.14
CA THR A 414 -28.95 -49.66 -6.06
C THR A 414 -29.85 -48.64 -5.36
N LEU A 415 -29.85 -47.41 -5.82
CA LEU A 415 -30.78 -46.39 -5.37
C LEU A 415 -32.22 -46.68 -5.86
N LEU A 416 -33.20 -46.18 -5.10
CA LEU A 416 -34.66 -46.37 -5.32
C LEU A 416 -35.15 -46.03 -6.75
N TYR A 417 -34.36 -45.45 -7.62
CA TYR A 417 -34.67 -45.09 -9.00
C TYR A 417 -33.79 -45.78 -10.05
N GLY A 418 -33.21 -46.92 -9.73
CA GLY A 418 -32.47 -47.73 -10.70
C GLY A 418 -31.08 -47.17 -11.12
N ILE A 419 -30.61 -46.10 -10.54
CA ILE A 419 -29.28 -45.56 -10.77
C ILE A 419 -28.30 -46.26 -9.82
N SER A 420 -27.34 -46.95 -10.39
CA SER A 420 -26.29 -47.69 -9.63
C SER A 420 -24.96 -47.01 -9.87
N PRO A 421 -24.47 -46.15 -8.96
CA PRO A 421 -23.10 -45.64 -9.05
C PRO A 421 -22.11 -46.81 -8.97
N LYS A 422 -21.10 -46.76 -9.83
CA LYS A 422 -19.99 -47.73 -9.86
C LYS A 422 -19.04 -47.51 -8.71
#